data_b0338c7cc6b8b7351345ca966d9d93ab
#
_entry.id   b0338c7cc6b8b7351345ca966d9d93ab
#
_cell.length_a   1.000
_cell.length_b   1.000
_cell.length_c   1.000
_cell.angle_alpha   90.00
_cell.angle_beta   90.00
_cell.angle_gamma   90.00
#
_symmetry.space_group_name_H-M   'P 1'
#
loop_
_entity.id
_entity.type
_entity.pdbx_description
1 polymer ?
#
loop_
_entity_poly.entity_id
_entity_poly.type
_entity_poly.pdbx_seq_one_letter_code
_entity_poly.pdbx_strand_id
1 'polypeptide(L)'
;MTFHARLKFVFILNLILLLGSCIKDPETGNQFGKKAQFIPFEELDKIEQRAPQEFVNTGKIAYYSPYLFMVDDMIGIHIIDLSDTVDVRRISFIAIPGVSDISLKNNILYANNGPHLVLFDISNIHHVFIIDKIKSVFEVNAKYPPPNTWFECINESNIWITGWTDAWLVNPKCKS
;
A
#
# COMPACT_ATOMS: atom_id res chain seq x y z
N MET A 1 -9.48 40.23 -61.94
CA MET A 1 -8.97 39.23 -60.92
C MET A 1 -8.58 38.00 -61.70
N THR A 2 -7.29 37.76 -61.86
CA THR A 2 -6.74 36.83 -62.86
C THR A 2 -6.93 35.37 -62.38
N PHE A 3 -7.13 34.48 -63.32
CA PHE A 3 -7.35 33.03 -63.14
C PHE A 3 -6.34 32.37 -62.17
N HIS A 4 -5.10 32.86 -62.20
CA HIS A 4 -4.03 32.42 -61.29
C HIS A 4 -4.27 32.79 -59.82
N ALA A 5 -4.96 33.86 -59.48
CA ALA A 5 -5.28 34.27 -58.15
C ALA A 5 -6.36 33.33 -57.50
N ARG A 6 -7.35 32.92 -58.31
CA ARG A 6 -8.38 31.99 -57.90
C ARG A 6 -7.81 30.57 -57.64
N LEU A 7 -6.91 30.13 -58.51
CA LEU A 7 -6.27 28.83 -58.39
C LEU A 7 -5.39 28.76 -57.10
N LYS A 8 -4.63 29.81 -56.81
CA LYS A 8 -3.84 29.89 -55.54
C LYS A 8 -4.72 29.92 -54.32
N PHE A 9 -5.85 30.62 -54.36
CA PHE A 9 -6.77 30.68 -53.23
C PHE A 9 -7.43 29.32 -52.94
N VAL A 10 -7.82 28.57 -53.95
CA VAL A 10 -8.35 27.20 -53.80
C VAL A 10 -7.31 26.25 -53.27
N PHE A 11 -6.04 26.40 -53.69
CA PHE A 11 -4.94 25.55 -53.18
C PHE A 11 -4.61 25.82 -51.69
N ILE A 12 -4.63 27.10 -51.29
CA ILE A 12 -4.42 27.49 -49.88
C ILE A 12 -5.59 27.04 -49.01
N LEU A 13 -6.82 27.13 -49.49
CA LEU A 13 -8.01 26.67 -48.75
C LEU A 13 -8.00 25.16 -48.55
N ASN A 14 -7.58 24.37 -49.55
CA ASN A 14 -7.41 22.92 -49.41
C ASN A 14 -6.26 22.55 -48.45
N LEU A 15 -5.16 23.30 -48.46
CA LEU A 15 -4.04 23.06 -47.55
C LEU A 15 -4.43 23.33 -46.08
N ILE A 16 -5.28 24.33 -45.81
CA ILE A 16 -5.78 24.63 -44.48
C ILE A 16 -6.75 23.53 -43.98
N LEU A 17 -7.55 22.94 -44.88
CA LEU A 17 -8.43 21.81 -44.55
C LEU A 17 -7.67 20.53 -44.22
N LEU A 18 -6.47 20.33 -44.73
CA LEU A 18 -5.63 19.18 -44.43
C LEU A 18 -4.89 19.29 -43.07
N LEU A 19 -4.77 20.50 -42.52
CA LEU A 19 -4.14 20.72 -41.20
C LEU A 19 -5.12 20.57 -40.03
N GLY A 20 -6.39 20.39 -40.28
CA GLY A 20 -7.44 20.13 -39.27
C GLY A 20 -7.52 18.69 -38.80
N SER A 21 -6.53 17.85 -39.13
CA SER A 21 -6.56 16.41 -38.82
C SER A 21 -5.91 16.12 -37.48
N CYS A 22 -6.73 15.55 -36.60
CA CYS A 22 -6.36 14.78 -35.43
C CYS A 22 -5.82 15.56 -34.23
N ILE A 23 -6.68 16.27 -33.55
CA ILE A 23 -6.71 16.14 -32.11
C ILE A 23 -7.28 14.73 -31.84
N LYS A 24 -6.40 13.76 -31.64
CA LYS A 24 -6.81 12.46 -31.16
C LYS A 24 -7.34 12.71 -29.75
N ASP A 25 -8.65 12.61 -29.57
CA ASP A 25 -9.22 12.55 -28.22
C ASP A 25 -8.46 11.48 -27.43
N PRO A 26 -8.11 11.72 -26.17
CA PRO A 26 -7.47 10.70 -25.36
C PRO A 26 -8.36 9.46 -25.41
N GLU A 27 -7.74 8.32 -25.63
CA GLU A 27 -8.42 7.04 -25.83
C GLU A 27 -9.49 6.84 -24.73
N THR A 28 -10.73 7.23 -25.06
CA THR A 28 -11.89 7.03 -24.21
C THR A 28 -12.34 5.58 -24.40
N GLY A 29 -12.08 4.76 -23.39
CA GLY A 29 -12.44 3.35 -23.46
C GLY A 29 -11.94 2.59 -22.24
N ASN A 30 -12.30 1.32 -22.17
CA ASN A 30 -11.79 0.45 -21.13
C ASN A 30 -10.30 0.18 -21.38
N GLN A 31 -9.47 0.38 -20.37
CA GLN A 31 -8.04 0.17 -20.41
C GLN A 31 -7.62 -0.87 -19.38
N PHE A 32 -6.69 -1.74 -19.76
CA PHE A 32 -6.02 -2.59 -18.78
C PHE A 32 -5.04 -1.72 -17.96
N GLY A 33 -5.10 -1.83 -16.65
CA GLY A 33 -4.33 -0.98 -15.76
C GLY A 33 -4.24 -1.53 -14.34
N LYS A 34 -4.08 -0.65 -13.38
CA LYS A 34 -3.88 -0.99 -11.97
C LYS A 34 -4.94 -0.33 -11.09
N LYS A 35 -5.42 -1.10 -10.12
CA LYS A 35 -6.25 -0.63 -9.02
C LYS A 35 -5.46 -0.67 -7.72
N ALA A 36 -5.54 0.41 -6.93
CA ALA A 36 -4.85 0.47 -5.63
C ALA A 36 -5.47 -0.52 -4.63
N GLN A 37 -4.59 -1.19 -3.88
CA GLN A 37 -4.94 -1.81 -2.62
C GLN A 37 -4.52 -0.87 -1.50
N PHE A 38 -5.36 -0.66 -0.50
CA PHE A 38 -5.07 0.30 0.57
C PHE A 38 -5.73 -0.10 1.90
N ILE A 39 -5.19 0.46 2.97
CA ILE A 39 -5.77 0.43 4.33
C ILE A 39 -6.13 1.86 4.69
N PRO A 40 -7.37 2.16 5.11
CA PRO A 40 -7.73 3.44 5.71
C PRO A 40 -6.91 3.69 6.99
N PHE A 41 -6.48 4.93 7.23
CA PHE A 41 -5.68 5.22 8.43
C PHE A 41 -6.43 4.93 9.74
N GLU A 42 -7.73 4.99 9.75
CA GLU A 42 -8.56 4.60 10.90
C GLU A 42 -8.45 3.11 11.24
N GLU A 43 -8.21 2.25 10.24
CA GLU A 43 -8.00 0.83 10.46
C GLU A 43 -6.60 0.56 11.07
N LEU A 44 -5.62 1.42 10.80
CA LEU A 44 -4.29 1.30 11.40
C LEU A 44 -4.31 1.59 12.93
N ASP A 45 -5.36 2.21 13.44
CA ASP A 45 -5.50 2.48 14.86
C ASP A 45 -6.11 1.30 15.64
N LYS A 46 -6.61 0.27 14.95
CA LYS A 46 -7.20 -0.94 15.56
C LYS A 46 -6.14 -1.94 16.00
N ILE A 47 -5.34 -1.55 16.98
CA ILE A 47 -4.27 -2.38 17.53
C ILE A 47 -4.74 -2.99 18.85
N GLU A 48 -4.68 -4.31 18.96
CA GLU A 48 -5.10 -5.01 20.19
C GLU A 48 -4.41 -6.37 20.36
N GLN A 49 -4.24 -6.79 21.61
CA GLN A 49 -3.80 -8.16 21.92
C GLN A 49 -5.00 -9.10 21.94
N ARG A 50 -4.85 -10.24 21.27
CA ARG A 50 -5.90 -11.28 21.12
C ARG A 50 -5.40 -12.65 21.55
N ALA A 51 -6.31 -13.59 21.65
CA ALA A 51 -5.98 -15.01 21.75
C ALA A 51 -5.13 -15.48 20.55
N PRO A 52 -4.32 -16.54 20.70
CA PRO A 52 -3.54 -17.11 19.61
C PRO A 52 -4.38 -17.39 18.37
N GLN A 53 -3.84 -17.12 17.20
CA GLN A 53 -4.47 -17.32 15.90
C GLN A 53 -3.64 -18.27 15.03
N GLU A 54 -4.21 -18.74 13.93
CA GLU A 54 -3.48 -19.48 12.91
C GLU A 54 -2.61 -18.56 12.08
N PHE A 55 -1.50 -19.08 11.57
CA PHE A 55 -0.60 -18.35 10.66
C PHE A 55 -1.26 -18.22 9.28
N VAL A 56 -1.17 -17.04 8.68
CA VAL A 56 -1.71 -16.76 7.33
C VAL A 56 -0.58 -16.46 6.35
N ASN A 57 0.25 -15.47 6.65
CA ASN A 57 1.33 -15.02 5.78
C ASN A 57 2.57 -14.66 6.60
N THR A 58 3.29 -15.69 7.07
CA THR A 58 4.43 -15.52 7.96
C THR A 58 5.56 -14.73 7.33
N GLY A 59 6.06 -13.75 8.05
CA GLY A 59 7.11 -12.84 7.66
C GLY A 59 8.31 -12.87 8.60
N LYS A 60 8.72 -11.70 9.07
CA LYS A 60 9.90 -11.53 9.92
C LYS A 60 9.75 -12.19 11.28
N ILE A 61 10.88 -12.72 11.77
CA ILE A 61 10.98 -13.38 13.07
C ILE A 61 11.98 -12.61 13.93
N ALA A 62 11.65 -12.44 15.22
CA ALA A 62 12.56 -11.90 16.22
C ALA A 62 12.51 -12.75 17.49
N TYR A 63 13.67 -13.10 18.01
CA TYR A 63 13.79 -13.90 19.24
C TYR A 63 14.12 -13.02 20.44
N TYR A 64 13.38 -13.20 21.52
CA TYR A 64 13.61 -12.56 22.81
C TYR A 64 13.33 -13.58 23.92
N SER A 65 14.37 -14.20 24.40
CA SER A 65 14.30 -15.36 25.31
C SER A 65 13.30 -15.20 26.45
N PRO A 66 12.39 -16.16 26.68
CA PRO A 66 12.24 -17.42 25.94
C PRO A 66 11.22 -17.33 24.79
N TYR A 67 10.84 -16.14 24.32
CA TYR A 67 9.76 -15.92 23.37
C TYR A 67 10.26 -15.70 21.95
N LEU A 68 9.47 -16.17 20.99
CA LEU A 68 9.60 -15.88 19.57
C LEU A 68 8.44 -15.00 19.12
N PHE A 69 8.77 -13.89 18.47
CA PHE A 69 7.82 -13.00 17.82
C PHE A 69 7.87 -13.25 16.31
N MET A 70 6.74 -13.56 15.71
CA MET A 70 6.63 -13.86 14.29
C MET A 70 5.59 -12.96 13.67
N VAL A 71 5.99 -12.16 12.70
CA VAL A 71 5.09 -11.30 11.92
C VAL A 71 4.18 -12.17 11.06
N ASP A 72 2.91 -11.88 11.08
CA ASP A 72 1.95 -12.28 10.05
C ASP A 72 1.68 -11.03 9.21
N ASP A 73 2.28 -11.00 8.02
CA ASP A 73 2.44 -9.80 7.20
C ASP A 73 1.10 -9.10 6.97
N MET A 74 1.06 -7.79 7.21
CA MET A 74 -0.09 -6.89 7.16
C MET A 74 -1.18 -7.15 8.22
N ILE A 75 -1.07 -8.19 9.07
CA ILE A 75 -2.13 -8.65 9.96
C ILE A 75 -1.77 -8.44 11.43
N GLY A 76 -0.55 -8.90 11.85
CA GLY A 76 -0.17 -8.81 13.25
C GLY A 76 1.10 -9.59 13.61
N ILE A 77 1.28 -9.86 14.90
CA ILE A 77 2.47 -10.52 15.44
C ILE A 77 2.03 -11.66 16.36
N HIS A 78 2.45 -12.87 16.03
CA HIS A 78 2.32 -14.02 16.90
C HIS A 78 3.39 -14.00 18.00
N ILE A 79 3.01 -14.35 19.22
CA ILE A 79 3.91 -14.54 20.33
C ILE A 79 3.89 -16.03 20.68
N ILE A 80 5.08 -16.64 20.65
CA ILE A 80 5.28 -18.07 20.77
C ILE A 80 6.22 -18.28 21.95
N ASP A 81 5.83 -19.14 22.88
CA ASP A 81 6.65 -19.53 24.02
C ASP A 81 7.52 -20.73 23.64
N LEU A 82 8.82 -20.57 23.80
CA LEU A 82 9.85 -21.57 23.58
C LEU A 82 10.51 -22.06 24.90
N SER A 83 9.90 -21.77 26.06
CA SER A 83 10.42 -22.20 27.36
C SER A 83 10.55 -23.72 27.44
N ASP A 84 9.62 -24.42 26.81
CA ASP A 84 9.68 -25.87 26.58
C ASP A 84 9.84 -26.12 25.08
N THR A 85 11.01 -26.60 24.65
CA THR A 85 11.30 -26.88 23.24
C THR A 85 10.57 -28.12 22.71
N VAL A 86 9.97 -28.95 23.58
CA VAL A 86 9.17 -30.10 23.20
C VAL A 86 7.70 -29.70 23.04
N ASP A 87 7.21 -28.74 23.84
CA ASP A 87 5.83 -28.26 23.83
C ASP A 87 5.80 -26.75 23.51
N VAL A 88 6.10 -26.42 22.27
CA VAL A 88 6.08 -25.03 21.76
C VAL A 88 4.65 -24.52 21.66
N ARG A 89 4.34 -23.38 22.29
CA ARG A 89 2.98 -22.86 22.39
C ARG A 89 2.86 -21.46 21.84
N ARG A 90 1.88 -21.23 20.99
CA ARG A 90 1.40 -19.88 20.67
C ARG A 90 0.62 -19.35 21.88
N ILE A 91 1.06 -18.25 22.48
CA ILE A 91 0.46 -17.73 23.72
C ILE A 91 -0.44 -16.52 23.49
N SER A 92 -0.17 -15.70 22.49
CA SER A 92 -1.05 -14.60 22.11
C SER A 92 -0.75 -14.10 20.69
N PHE A 93 -1.58 -13.19 20.24
CA PHE A 93 -1.46 -12.49 18.96
C PHE A 93 -1.67 -11.01 19.18
N ILE A 94 -0.79 -10.15 18.65
CA ILE A 94 -0.98 -8.70 18.62
C ILE A 94 -1.47 -8.33 17.23
N ALA A 95 -2.75 -7.99 17.08
CA ALA A 95 -3.29 -7.49 15.84
C ALA A 95 -2.74 -6.09 15.55
N ILE A 96 -2.02 -5.94 14.46
CA ILE A 96 -1.42 -4.67 14.01
C ILE A 96 -1.61 -4.58 12.51
N PRO A 97 -2.64 -3.88 12.02
CA PRO A 97 -2.84 -3.70 10.60
C PRO A 97 -1.63 -3.02 9.95
N GLY A 98 -1.15 -3.56 8.85
CA GLY A 98 -0.02 -2.99 8.11
C GLY A 98 1.36 -3.26 8.70
N VAL A 99 1.50 -4.23 9.62
CA VAL A 99 2.80 -4.66 10.12
C VAL A 99 3.54 -5.51 9.09
N SER A 100 4.85 -5.30 8.96
CA SER A 100 5.74 -6.12 8.10
C SER A 100 7.14 -6.28 8.69
N ASP A 101 7.50 -5.46 9.67
CA ASP A 101 8.81 -5.49 10.30
C ASP A 101 8.73 -5.26 11.81
N ILE A 102 9.61 -5.95 12.55
CA ILE A 102 9.72 -5.84 13.99
C ILE A 102 11.17 -5.81 14.46
N SER A 103 11.39 -5.19 15.60
CA SER A 103 12.65 -5.21 16.32
C SER A 103 12.41 -5.25 17.82
N LEU A 104 13.34 -5.83 18.59
CA LEU A 104 13.23 -6.01 20.03
C LEU A 104 14.46 -5.43 20.74
N LYS A 105 14.22 -4.65 21.80
CA LYS A 105 15.27 -4.12 22.65
C LYS A 105 14.71 -3.76 24.04
N ASN A 106 15.38 -4.24 25.11
CA ASN A 106 15.07 -3.86 26.49
C ASN A 106 13.59 -3.95 26.87
N ASN A 107 12.95 -5.08 26.64
CA ASN A 107 11.51 -5.31 26.86
C ASN A 107 10.58 -4.42 26.03
N ILE A 108 11.10 -3.79 24.98
CA ILE A 108 10.30 -3.01 24.03
C ILE A 108 10.29 -3.72 22.69
N LEU A 109 9.09 -3.96 22.18
CA LEU A 109 8.84 -4.39 20.82
C LEU A 109 8.53 -3.17 19.97
N TYR A 110 9.32 -2.97 18.95
CA TYR A 110 9.13 -1.97 17.92
C TYR A 110 8.50 -2.65 16.71
N ALA A 111 7.38 -2.15 16.24
CA ALA A 111 6.70 -2.67 15.05
C ALA A 111 6.27 -1.53 14.14
N ASN A 112 6.42 -1.68 12.83
CA ASN A 112 5.76 -0.75 11.93
C ASN A 112 4.24 -1.02 11.91
N ASN A 113 3.48 0.03 11.64
CA ASN A 113 2.03 0.00 11.47
C ASN A 113 1.71 0.90 10.27
N GLY A 114 1.89 0.35 9.10
CA GLY A 114 1.94 1.13 7.88
C GLY A 114 3.09 2.15 7.94
N PRO A 115 2.80 3.46 7.80
CA PRO A 115 3.81 4.52 7.86
C PRO A 115 4.23 4.88 9.30
N HIS A 116 3.61 4.31 10.32
CA HIS A 116 3.83 4.62 11.72
C HIS A 116 4.78 3.61 12.37
N LEU A 117 5.40 4.00 13.49
CA LEU A 117 6.12 3.12 14.37
C LEU A 117 5.37 3.02 15.70
N VAL A 118 5.07 1.81 16.14
CA VAL A 118 4.43 1.53 17.43
C VAL A 118 5.42 0.84 18.35
N LEU A 119 5.46 1.30 19.58
CA LEU A 119 6.29 0.77 20.65
C LEU A 119 5.38 0.08 21.66
N PHE A 120 5.71 -1.18 21.98
CA PHE A 120 4.99 -1.97 22.97
C PHE A 120 5.90 -2.33 24.13
N ASP A 121 5.37 -2.23 25.35
CA ASP A 121 5.99 -2.87 26.52
C ASP A 121 5.62 -4.36 26.53
N ILE A 122 6.64 -5.20 26.49
CA ILE A 122 6.53 -6.65 26.53
C ILE A 122 7.07 -7.24 27.83
N SER A 123 7.24 -6.44 28.89
CA SER A 123 7.68 -6.93 30.21
C SER A 123 6.73 -7.96 30.77
N ASN A 124 5.45 -7.84 30.47
CA ASN A 124 4.44 -8.87 30.72
C ASN A 124 3.85 -9.33 29.38
N ILE A 125 4.29 -10.47 28.91
CA ILE A 125 3.92 -11.01 27.60
C ILE A 125 2.43 -11.37 27.48
N HIS A 126 1.76 -11.63 28.62
CA HIS A 126 0.32 -11.89 28.65
C HIS A 126 -0.52 -10.63 28.67
N HIS A 127 0.10 -9.47 28.86
CA HIS A 127 -0.55 -8.17 28.85
C HIS A 127 0.37 -7.12 28.23
N VAL A 128 0.47 -7.17 26.92
CA VAL A 128 1.25 -6.22 26.12
C VAL A 128 0.46 -4.92 25.96
N PHE A 129 1.10 -3.78 26.16
CA PHE A 129 0.45 -2.48 25.96
C PHE A 129 1.30 -1.50 25.14
N ILE A 130 0.63 -0.59 24.46
CA ILE A 130 1.28 0.43 23.65
C ILE A 130 1.90 1.48 24.57
N ILE A 131 3.21 1.70 24.44
CA ILE A 131 3.94 2.79 25.12
C ILE A 131 3.77 4.09 24.32
N ASP A 132 3.96 4.00 23.00
CA ASP A 132 3.94 5.15 22.11
C ASP A 132 3.60 4.75 20.68
N LYS A 133 3.09 5.70 19.91
CA LYS A 133 2.86 5.61 18.46
C LYS A 133 3.40 6.84 17.76
N ILE A 134 4.54 6.69 17.11
CA ILE A 134 5.20 7.76 16.38
C ILE A 134 4.66 7.77 14.95
N LYS A 135 3.97 8.83 14.58
CA LYS A 135 3.33 8.95 13.27
C LYS A 135 4.32 9.33 12.17
N SER A 136 4.12 8.75 10.99
CA SER A 136 4.85 9.10 9.75
C SER A 136 6.38 9.01 9.89
N VAL A 137 6.85 7.95 10.54
CA VAL A 137 8.30 7.64 10.66
C VAL A 137 8.84 7.09 9.36
N PHE A 138 8.04 6.24 8.72
CA PHE A 138 8.39 5.67 7.44
C PHE A 138 7.76 6.51 6.34
N GLU A 139 8.56 6.82 5.31
CA GLU A 139 7.99 7.50 4.15
C GLU A 139 6.79 6.71 3.65
N VAL A 140 5.68 7.40 3.49
CA VAL A 140 4.57 6.89 2.70
C VAL A 140 5.08 6.92 1.25
N ASN A 141 5.95 6.00 0.93
CA ASN A 141 6.19 5.65 -0.44
C ASN A 141 4.86 5.10 -0.93
N ALA A 142 3.99 6.03 -1.33
CA ALA A 142 2.87 5.66 -2.17
C ALA A 142 3.53 4.76 -3.21
N LYS A 143 3.26 3.47 -3.15
CA LYS A 143 3.75 2.56 -4.16
C LYS A 143 3.09 3.03 -5.44
N TYR A 144 3.77 3.94 -6.12
CA TYR A 144 3.27 4.42 -7.41
C TYR A 144 3.08 3.20 -8.31
N PRO A 145 2.04 3.18 -9.12
CA PRO A 145 1.89 2.14 -10.12
C PRO A 145 3.13 2.13 -11.01
N PRO A 146 3.46 1.01 -11.65
CA PRO A 146 4.57 0.94 -12.61
C PRO A 146 4.48 2.07 -13.63
N PRO A 147 5.61 2.63 -14.11
CA PRO A 147 5.61 3.73 -15.07
C PRO A 147 4.87 3.35 -16.36
N ASN A 148 4.29 4.34 -17.02
CA ASN A 148 3.49 4.19 -18.25
C ASN A 148 2.27 3.28 -18.11
N THR A 149 1.70 3.18 -16.90
CA THR A 149 0.54 2.34 -16.61
C THR A 149 -0.69 3.19 -16.33
N TRP A 150 -1.84 2.80 -16.88
CA TRP A 150 -3.12 3.36 -16.50
C TRP A 150 -3.49 2.88 -15.09
N PHE A 151 -4.06 3.75 -14.28
CA PHE A 151 -4.51 3.38 -12.94
C PHE A 151 -5.78 4.10 -12.52
N GLU A 152 -6.52 3.51 -11.58
CA GLU A 152 -7.67 4.15 -10.95
C GLU A 152 -7.20 5.36 -10.15
N CYS A 153 -7.72 6.54 -10.50
CA CYS A 153 -7.33 7.78 -9.81
C CYS A 153 -7.71 7.71 -8.33
N ILE A 154 -6.74 7.96 -7.46
CA ILE A 154 -6.94 7.95 -6.02
C ILE A 154 -7.34 9.36 -5.60
N ASN A 155 -8.56 9.50 -5.12
CA ASN A 155 -9.09 10.77 -4.62
C ASN A 155 -9.16 10.82 -3.08
N GLU A 156 -8.76 9.74 -2.41
CA GLU A 156 -8.82 9.61 -0.96
C GLU A 156 -7.49 10.05 -0.32
N SER A 157 -7.56 10.91 0.69
CA SER A 157 -6.38 11.46 1.37
C SER A 157 -5.98 10.70 2.65
N ASN A 158 -6.90 9.88 3.20
CA ASN A 158 -6.71 9.20 4.49
C ASN A 158 -6.51 7.69 4.31
N ILE A 159 -5.69 7.30 3.34
CA ILE A 159 -5.40 5.90 3.04
C ILE A 159 -3.89 5.65 2.96
N TRP A 160 -3.50 4.44 3.30
CA TRP A 160 -2.16 3.92 3.07
C TRP A 160 -2.20 2.88 1.96
N ILE A 161 -1.52 3.16 0.83
CA ILE A 161 -1.48 2.26 -0.32
C ILE A 161 -0.52 1.11 -0.01
N THR A 162 -1.02 -0.11 -0.08
CA THR A 162 -0.29 -1.33 0.19
C THR A 162 0.22 -2.03 -1.07
N GLY A 163 -0.42 -1.77 -2.20
CA GLY A 163 -0.05 -2.38 -3.47
C GLY A 163 -0.97 -1.99 -4.62
N TRP A 164 -0.79 -2.67 -5.75
CA TRP A 164 -1.56 -2.49 -6.97
C TRP A 164 -1.92 -3.84 -7.58
N THR A 165 -3.18 -4.03 -7.94
CA THR A 165 -3.66 -5.21 -8.64
C THR A 165 -4.00 -4.89 -10.09
N ASP A 166 -3.89 -5.88 -10.96
CA ASP A 166 -4.34 -5.77 -12.34
C ASP A 166 -5.86 -5.65 -12.42
N ALA A 167 -6.35 -4.73 -13.24
CA ALA A 167 -7.76 -4.47 -13.40
C ALA A 167 -8.10 -3.91 -14.79
N TRP A 168 -9.30 -4.20 -15.28
CA TRP A 168 -9.90 -3.46 -16.36
C TRP A 168 -10.53 -2.18 -15.81
N LEU A 169 -10.06 -1.05 -16.28
CA LEU A 169 -10.51 0.28 -15.86
C LEU A 169 -11.45 0.87 -16.90
N VAL A 170 -12.53 1.47 -16.44
CA VAL A 170 -13.50 2.15 -17.30
C VAL A 170 -13.11 3.62 -17.42
N ASN A 171 -12.72 4.05 -18.62
CA ASN A 171 -12.31 5.42 -18.92
C ASN A 171 -11.33 6.01 -17.89
N PRO A 172 -10.18 5.36 -17.60
CA PRO A 172 -9.24 5.88 -16.61
C PRO A 172 -8.67 7.22 -17.03
N LYS A 173 -8.53 8.13 -16.10
CA LYS A 173 -7.97 9.48 -16.31
C LYS A 173 -6.54 9.63 -15.80
N CYS A 174 -6.06 8.66 -14.98
CA CYS A 174 -4.75 8.71 -14.38
C CYS A 174 -3.79 7.75 -15.07
N LYS A 175 -2.59 8.27 -15.39
CA LYS A 175 -1.49 7.52 -15.99
C LYS A 175 -0.19 7.93 -15.31
N SER A 176 0.66 6.96 -14.92
CA SER A 176 1.98 7.20 -14.33
C SER A 176 3.05 7.42 -15.39
#